data_42e17859a6bf913350ff8719d66460a4
#
_entry.id   42e17859a6bf913350ff8719d66460a4
#
_cell.length_a   1.000
_cell.length_b   1.000
_cell.length_c   1.000
_cell.angle_alpha   90.00
_cell.angle_beta   90.00
_cell.angle_gamma   90.00
#
_symmetry.space_group_name_H-M   'P 1'
#
loop_
_entity.id
_entity.type
_entity.pdbx_description
1 polymer ?
#
loop_
_entity_poly.entity_id
_entity_poly.type
_entity_poly.pdbx_seq_one_letter_code
_entity_poly.pdbx_strand_id
1 'polypeptide(L)'
;LGFCAEFKFGKKKQNSFCNEPLKYVEKTDLNEHYDFENIFIKTARDVLIDDSLSHKVQGHLTNGVQTSGNIFSQGKVPETEIESIIHAEIEKYRIRFKESEEGFIKNWPTSYYISGWLVCMQSGGKLASHMHDDGWITGSIYINVPPKSKNDSGSLVLCLSDQEPVAGVKKS
;
A
#
# COMPACT_ATOMS: atom_id res chain seq x y z
N LEU A 1 7.09 14.17 13.32
CA LEU A 1 7.12 15.25 14.35
C LEU A 1 6.80 14.73 15.76
N GLY A 2 5.80 13.82 15.93
CA GLY A 2 5.47 13.21 17.23
C GLY A 2 6.62 12.39 17.81
N PHE A 3 7.23 11.54 16.98
CA PHE A 3 8.34 10.67 17.35
C PHE A 3 9.60 11.45 17.80
N CYS A 4 9.97 12.53 17.09
CA CYS A 4 11.08 13.38 17.49
C CYS A 4 10.84 14.09 18.83
N ALA A 5 9.57 14.40 19.17
CA ALA A 5 9.23 15.01 20.44
C ALA A 5 9.30 14.00 21.60
N GLU A 6 8.89 12.75 21.36
CA GLU A 6 9.00 11.66 22.34
C GLU A 6 10.44 11.33 22.68
N PHE A 7 11.31 11.25 21.65
CA PHE A 7 12.72 11.00 21.81
C PHE A 7 13.49 12.15 22.54
N LYS A 8 13.17 13.41 22.18
CA LYS A 8 13.86 14.57 22.78
C LYS A 8 13.38 14.94 24.18
N PHE A 9 12.10 14.73 24.50
CA PHE A 9 11.49 15.30 25.69
C PHE A 9 10.87 14.29 26.64
N GLY A 10 10.94 12.98 26.33
CA GLY A 10 10.37 11.90 27.14
C GLY A 10 8.86 12.01 27.36
N LYS A 11 8.16 12.85 26.59
CA LYS A 11 6.71 13.02 26.66
C LYS A 11 6.07 12.42 25.43
N LYS A 12 5.16 11.48 25.64
CA LYS A 12 4.29 10.96 24.58
C LYS A 12 3.43 12.12 24.04
N LYS A 13 3.85 12.69 22.92
CA LYS A 13 3.07 13.75 22.28
C LYS A 13 2.03 13.08 21.40
N GLN A 14 0.76 13.41 21.63
CA GLN A 14 -0.31 12.94 20.74
C GLN A 14 0.00 13.34 19.29
N ASN A 15 -0.06 12.38 18.38
CA ASN A 15 0.02 12.64 16.96
C ASN A 15 -1.37 13.10 16.50
N SER A 16 -1.48 14.35 16.07
CA SER A 16 -2.75 14.91 15.61
C SER A 16 -3.35 14.21 14.41
N PHE A 17 -2.56 13.43 13.66
CA PHE A 17 -3.01 12.66 12.52
C PHE A 17 -3.51 11.28 12.95
N CYS A 18 -2.66 10.49 13.62
CA CYS A 18 -3.03 9.17 14.11
C CYS A 18 -2.13 8.76 15.28
N ASN A 19 -2.74 8.37 16.41
CA ASN A 19 -1.99 7.94 17.60
C ASN A 19 -1.69 6.43 17.60
N GLU A 20 -2.59 5.64 17.02
CA GLU A 20 -2.51 4.17 17.05
C GLU A 20 -2.62 3.57 15.64
N PRO A 21 -1.66 3.86 14.73
CA PRO A 21 -1.78 3.53 13.31
C PRO A 21 -1.98 2.03 13.03
N LEU A 22 -1.47 1.14 13.86
CA LEU A 22 -1.66 -0.31 13.66
C LEU A 22 -3.11 -0.78 13.83
N LYS A 23 -3.96 -0.02 14.52
CA LYS A 23 -5.39 -0.31 14.61
C LYS A 23 -6.13 -0.12 13.29
N TYR A 24 -5.56 0.66 12.40
CA TYR A 24 -6.14 1.06 11.12
C TYR A 24 -5.55 0.30 9.93
N VAL A 25 -4.84 -0.78 10.22
CA VAL A 25 -4.38 -1.71 9.18
C VAL A 25 -5.47 -2.71 8.89
N GLU A 26 -5.92 -2.74 7.63
CA GLU A 26 -6.96 -3.65 7.16
C GLU A 26 -6.46 -4.53 6.03
N LYS A 27 -6.99 -5.74 5.95
CA LYS A 27 -6.76 -6.68 4.86
C LYS A 27 -8.10 -7.20 4.36
N THR A 28 -8.30 -7.13 3.06
CA THR A 28 -9.49 -7.65 2.37
C THR A 28 -9.05 -8.67 1.32
N ASP A 29 -9.78 -9.79 1.21
CA ASP A 29 -9.61 -10.70 0.09
C ASP A 29 -10.52 -10.26 -1.06
N LEU A 30 -9.91 -9.69 -2.09
CA LEU A 30 -10.64 -9.18 -3.25
C LEU A 30 -11.23 -10.29 -4.12
N ASN A 31 -10.71 -11.53 -4.05
CA ASN A 31 -11.26 -12.67 -4.80
C ASN A 31 -12.69 -13.04 -4.35
N GLU A 32 -13.05 -12.71 -3.10
CA GLU A 32 -14.38 -13.01 -2.60
C GLU A 32 -15.46 -12.10 -3.21
N HIS A 33 -15.05 -10.97 -3.80
CA HIS A 33 -15.97 -9.90 -4.21
C HIS A 33 -15.88 -9.50 -5.68
N TYR A 34 -14.76 -9.84 -6.35
CA TYR A 34 -14.46 -9.36 -7.70
C TYR A 34 -13.89 -10.50 -8.56
N ASP A 35 -14.05 -10.40 -9.87
CA ASP A 35 -13.36 -11.29 -10.83
C ASP A 35 -11.88 -10.94 -10.90
N PHE A 36 -11.16 -11.40 -9.87
CA PHE A 36 -9.78 -11.03 -9.65
C PHE A 36 -8.84 -11.43 -10.79
N GLU A 37 -9.09 -12.59 -11.41
CA GLU A 37 -8.28 -13.09 -12.53
C GLU A 37 -8.38 -12.16 -13.74
N ASN A 38 -9.57 -11.79 -14.15
CA ASN A 38 -9.76 -10.97 -15.35
C ASN A 38 -9.45 -9.50 -15.08
N ILE A 39 -9.76 -8.99 -13.91
CA ILE A 39 -9.57 -7.56 -13.59
C ILE A 39 -8.13 -7.26 -13.22
N PHE A 40 -7.54 -8.01 -12.29
CA PHE A 40 -6.22 -7.66 -11.73
C PHE A 40 -5.08 -8.44 -12.39
N ILE A 41 -5.18 -9.78 -12.49
CA ILE A 41 -4.08 -10.60 -12.99
C ILE A 41 -3.84 -10.37 -14.47
N LYS A 42 -4.89 -10.38 -15.28
CA LYS A 42 -4.79 -10.11 -16.72
C LYS A 42 -4.23 -8.71 -16.98
N THR A 43 -4.81 -7.69 -16.33
CA THR A 43 -4.34 -6.31 -16.48
C THR A 43 -2.87 -6.14 -16.09
N ALA A 44 -2.44 -6.76 -14.97
CA ALA A 44 -1.05 -6.70 -14.56
C ALA A 44 -0.11 -7.37 -15.58
N ARG A 45 -0.53 -8.50 -16.18
CA ARG A 45 0.24 -9.14 -17.26
C ARG A 45 0.34 -8.23 -18.48
N ASP A 46 -0.76 -7.63 -18.90
CA ASP A 46 -0.79 -6.72 -20.06
C ASP A 46 0.12 -5.50 -19.83
N VAL A 47 0.10 -4.94 -18.62
CA VAL A 47 0.99 -3.84 -18.22
C VAL A 47 2.46 -4.26 -18.22
N LEU A 48 2.79 -5.48 -17.81
CA LEU A 48 4.19 -5.96 -17.77
C LEU A 48 4.78 -6.27 -19.15
N ILE A 49 3.95 -6.61 -20.15
CA ILE A 49 4.40 -6.88 -21.52
C ILE A 49 4.39 -5.63 -22.42
N ASP A 50 3.83 -4.53 -21.95
CA ASP A 50 3.82 -3.27 -22.71
C ASP A 50 5.20 -2.61 -22.72
N ASP A 51 5.95 -2.84 -23.79
CA ASP A 51 7.29 -2.27 -24.00
C ASP A 51 7.32 -0.72 -23.99
N SER A 52 6.16 -0.06 -24.10
CA SER A 52 6.05 1.40 -24.02
C SER A 52 6.10 1.92 -22.58
N LEU A 53 5.97 1.03 -21.58
CA LEU A 53 6.12 1.38 -20.18
C LEU A 53 7.59 1.48 -19.80
N SER A 54 8.00 2.68 -19.43
CA SER A 54 9.32 2.84 -18.83
C SER A 54 9.34 2.19 -17.45
N HIS A 55 10.40 1.41 -17.19
CA HIS A 55 10.66 0.87 -15.87
C HIS A 55 11.60 1.80 -15.10
N LYS A 56 11.30 2.03 -13.84
CA LYS A 56 12.15 2.81 -12.95
C LYS A 56 12.95 1.87 -12.06
N VAL A 57 14.25 2.08 -12.02
CA VAL A 57 15.09 1.51 -10.97
C VAL A 57 14.83 2.30 -9.69
N GLN A 58 14.33 1.65 -8.67
CA GLN A 58 14.05 2.25 -7.37
C GLN A 58 15.13 1.83 -6.37
N GLY A 59 15.70 2.78 -5.63
CA GLY A 59 16.76 2.50 -4.66
C GLY A 59 16.35 1.56 -3.52
N HIS A 60 15.04 1.45 -3.26
CA HIS A 60 14.49 0.56 -2.23
C HIS A 60 14.15 -0.84 -2.76
N LEU A 61 14.15 -1.05 -4.08
CA LEU A 61 13.77 -2.32 -4.72
C LEU A 61 15.02 -3.09 -5.16
N THR A 62 15.15 -4.30 -4.65
CA THR A 62 16.21 -5.24 -5.03
C THR A 62 15.59 -6.41 -5.79
N ASN A 63 16.22 -6.87 -6.86
CA ASN A 63 15.75 -7.96 -7.72
C ASN A 63 14.28 -7.82 -8.12
N GLY A 64 13.95 -6.67 -8.69
CA GLY A 64 12.61 -6.39 -9.17
C GLY A 64 12.60 -5.16 -10.08
N VAL A 65 11.46 -4.94 -10.71
CA VAL A 65 11.18 -3.80 -11.57
C VAL A 65 9.89 -3.12 -11.10
N GLN A 66 9.81 -1.82 -11.32
CA GLN A 66 8.63 -1.02 -11.05
C GLN A 66 8.29 -0.18 -12.26
N THR A 67 6.99 -0.06 -12.57
CA THR A 67 6.53 0.87 -13.61
C THR A 67 6.78 2.32 -13.19
N SER A 68 7.09 3.17 -14.15
CA SER A 68 7.29 4.61 -13.91
C SER A 68 5.96 5.35 -13.97
N GLY A 69 5.85 6.38 -13.13
CA GLY A 69 4.69 7.27 -13.11
C GLY A 69 3.45 6.62 -12.48
N ASN A 70 2.30 7.28 -12.64
CA ASN A 70 1.02 6.78 -12.18
C ASN A 70 0.37 5.96 -13.29
N ILE A 71 0.16 4.66 -13.07
CA ILE A 71 -0.42 3.74 -14.07
C ILE A 71 -1.86 4.13 -14.43
N PHE A 72 -2.59 4.78 -13.53
CA PHE A 72 -3.97 5.22 -13.77
C PHE A 72 -4.05 6.44 -14.68
N SER A 73 -3.07 7.33 -14.64
CA SER A 73 -3.07 8.56 -15.48
C SER A 73 -2.62 8.33 -16.92
N GLN A 74 -2.10 7.16 -17.25
CA GLN A 74 -1.51 6.88 -18.58
C GLN A 74 -2.47 6.20 -19.57
N GLY A 75 -3.72 5.97 -19.19
CA GLY A 75 -4.73 5.28 -20.02
C GLY A 75 -4.39 3.82 -20.34
N LYS A 76 -3.47 3.22 -19.58
CA LYS A 76 -2.92 1.88 -19.84
C LYS A 76 -3.54 0.78 -18.98
N VAL A 77 -4.19 1.19 -17.92
CA VAL A 77 -5.09 0.32 -17.15
C VAL A 77 -6.49 0.72 -17.55
N PRO A 78 -7.44 -0.22 -17.71
CA PRO A 78 -8.84 0.13 -17.85
C PRO A 78 -9.21 1.03 -16.67
N GLU A 79 -9.19 2.34 -16.93
CA GLU A 79 -9.27 3.40 -15.89
C GLU A 79 -10.52 3.28 -15.03
N THR A 80 -11.53 2.61 -15.55
CA THR A 80 -12.84 2.61 -14.90
C THR A 80 -13.04 1.50 -13.87
N GLU A 81 -12.47 0.31 -14.08
CA GLU A 81 -12.84 -0.85 -13.25
C GLU A 81 -11.95 -0.98 -12.01
N ILE A 82 -10.63 -1.01 -12.17
CA ILE A 82 -9.70 -1.14 -11.03
C ILE A 82 -9.78 0.08 -10.12
N GLU A 83 -9.80 1.30 -10.69
CA GLU A 83 -9.96 2.51 -9.88
C GLU A 83 -11.29 2.53 -9.14
N SER A 84 -12.38 2.14 -9.78
CA SER A 84 -13.70 2.05 -9.15
C SER A 84 -13.70 1.05 -7.99
N ILE A 85 -13.02 -0.08 -8.13
CA ILE A 85 -12.87 -1.07 -7.05
C ILE A 85 -12.05 -0.46 -5.91
N ILE A 86 -10.92 0.17 -6.22
CA ILE A 86 -10.09 0.80 -5.18
C ILE A 86 -10.87 1.89 -4.45
N HIS A 87 -11.62 2.73 -5.16
CA HIS A 87 -12.50 3.73 -4.52
C HIS A 87 -13.54 3.08 -3.62
N ALA A 88 -14.17 1.98 -4.07
CA ALA A 88 -15.14 1.25 -3.26
C ALA A 88 -14.52 0.68 -1.98
N GLU A 89 -13.33 0.11 -2.06
CA GLU A 89 -12.62 -0.41 -0.88
C GLU A 89 -12.17 0.72 0.07
N ILE A 90 -11.71 1.86 -0.47
CA ILE A 90 -11.40 3.06 0.33
C ILE A 90 -12.64 3.56 1.07
N GLU A 91 -13.80 3.58 0.41
CA GLU A 91 -15.04 4.02 1.04
C GLU A 91 -15.52 3.03 2.12
N LYS A 92 -15.41 1.72 1.88
CA LYS A 92 -15.67 0.70 2.92
C LYS A 92 -14.76 0.90 4.14
N TYR A 93 -13.48 1.16 3.90
CA TYR A 93 -12.52 1.47 4.95
C TYR A 93 -12.93 2.72 5.74
N ARG A 94 -13.28 3.81 5.05
CA ARG A 94 -13.74 5.06 5.67
C ARG A 94 -14.99 4.84 6.53
N ILE A 95 -15.97 4.09 6.01
CA ILE A 95 -17.21 3.76 6.73
C ILE A 95 -16.93 2.92 7.98
N ARG A 96 -16.03 1.94 7.87
CA ARG A 96 -15.65 1.07 8.99
C ARG A 96 -15.08 1.85 10.16
N PHE A 97 -14.29 2.87 9.88
CA PHE A 97 -13.62 3.67 10.92
C PHE A 97 -14.29 5.02 11.19
N LYS A 98 -15.50 5.27 10.68
CA LYS A 98 -16.17 6.57 10.74
C LYS A 98 -16.37 7.12 12.15
N GLU A 99 -16.45 6.27 13.17
CA GLU A 99 -16.59 6.67 14.56
C GLU A 99 -15.26 6.95 15.26
N SER A 100 -14.15 6.87 14.53
CA SER A 100 -12.84 7.14 15.08
C SER A 100 -12.61 8.63 15.33
N GLU A 101 -12.00 8.93 16.48
CA GLU A 101 -11.60 10.27 16.88
C GLU A 101 -10.22 10.68 16.31
N GLU A 102 -9.53 9.78 15.57
CA GLU A 102 -8.23 10.07 14.98
C GLU A 102 -8.32 11.11 13.86
N GLY A 103 -7.34 11.98 13.81
CA GLY A 103 -7.36 13.15 12.93
C GLY A 103 -7.49 12.82 11.44
N PHE A 104 -6.87 11.69 10.98
CA PHE A 104 -6.94 11.31 9.59
C PHE A 104 -8.33 10.82 9.15
N ILE A 105 -9.13 10.31 10.07
CA ILE A 105 -10.54 9.96 9.80
C ILE A 105 -11.43 11.20 9.89
N LYS A 106 -11.27 12.01 10.95
CA LYS A 106 -12.07 13.22 11.15
C LYS A 106 -11.90 14.25 10.03
N ASN A 107 -10.70 14.36 9.52
CA ASN A 107 -10.35 15.30 8.45
C ASN A 107 -10.20 14.61 7.11
N TRP A 108 -10.99 13.55 6.85
CA TRP A 108 -10.95 12.85 5.58
C TRP A 108 -11.13 13.82 4.41
N PRO A 109 -10.26 13.78 3.39
CA PRO A 109 -10.32 14.72 2.29
C PRO A 109 -11.65 14.58 1.50
N THR A 110 -12.23 15.69 1.13
CA THR A 110 -13.46 15.73 0.33
C THR A 110 -13.27 15.31 -1.12
N SER A 111 -12.02 15.41 -1.60
CA SER A 111 -11.59 14.93 -2.92
C SER A 111 -10.17 14.41 -2.83
N TYR A 112 -9.87 13.38 -3.58
CA TYR A 112 -8.54 12.78 -3.67
C TYR A 112 -8.35 12.11 -5.03
N TYR A 113 -7.13 11.81 -5.39
CA TYR A 113 -6.78 11.02 -6.56
C TYR A 113 -6.02 9.77 -6.13
N ILE A 114 -6.06 8.75 -6.97
CA ILE A 114 -5.30 7.53 -6.77
C ILE A 114 -4.01 7.62 -7.58
N SER A 115 -2.90 7.36 -6.92
CA SER A 115 -1.61 7.17 -7.56
C SER A 115 -1.14 5.75 -7.31
N GLY A 116 -0.77 5.04 -8.38
CA GLY A 116 -0.35 3.66 -8.27
C GLY A 116 0.71 3.26 -9.29
N TRP A 117 1.41 2.20 -8.97
CA TRP A 117 2.41 1.57 -9.82
C TRP A 117 2.42 0.07 -9.59
N LEU A 118 2.90 -0.67 -10.58
CA LEU A 118 3.07 -2.11 -10.50
C LEU A 118 4.51 -2.44 -10.13
N VAL A 119 4.68 -3.34 -9.16
CA VAL A 119 5.98 -3.88 -8.77
C VAL A 119 6.01 -5.36 -9.10
N CYS A 120 7.01 -5.78 -9.88
CA CYS A 120 7.27 -7.18 -10.19
C CYS A 120 8.61 -7.59 -9.59
N MET A 121 8.58 -8.52 -8.63
CA MET A 121 9.78 -9.04 -7.97
C MET A 121 10.19 -10.38 -8.55
N GLN A 122 11.48 -10.58 -8.71
CA GLN A 122 12.08 -11.87 -9.04
C GLN A 122 12.41 -12.65 -7.75
N SER A 123 12.90 -13.88 -7.91
CA SER A 123 13.35 -14.69 -6.78
C SER A 123 14.40 -13.95 -5.96
N GLY A 124 14.20 -13.89 -4.64
CA GLY A 124 15.03 -13.11 -3.72
C GLY A 124 14.78 -11.60 -3.77
N GLY A 125 13.74 -11.16 -4.48
CA GLY A 125 13.33 -9.76 -4.52
C GLY A 125 12.94 -9.24 -3.14
N LYS A 126 13.28 -7.97 -2.89
CA LYS A 126 13.02 -7.29 -1.62
C LYS A 126 12.71 -5.83 -1.86
N LEU A 127 11.69 -5.34 -1.19
CA LEU A 127 11.42 -3.91 -1.06
C LEU A 127 11.81 -3.48 0.35
N ALA A 128 12.77 -2.57 0.44
CA ALA A 128 13.22 -2.03 1.73
C ALA A 128 12.12 -1.17 2.36
N SER A 129 12.21 -0.99 3.67
CA SER A 129 11.31 -0.11 4.41
C SER A 129 11.37 1.31 3.85
N HIS A 130 10.22 1.88 3.56
CA HIS A 130 10.05 3.25 3.08
C HIS A 130 8.67 3.77 3.45
N MET A 131 8.45 5.05 3.29
CA MET A 131 7.18 5.72 3.61
C MET A 131 6.67 6.48 2.38
N HIS A 132 5.37 6.54 2.23
CA HIS A 132 4.67 7.37 1.25
C HIS A 132 4.11 8.61 1.96
N ASP A 133 4.95 9.61 2.16
CA ASP A 133 4.67 10.80 2.95
C ASP A 133 3.67 11.78 2.31
N ASP A 134 3.48 11.68 1.01
CA ASP A 134 2.47 12.46 0.26
C ASP A 134 1.08 11.81 0.26
N GLY A 135 0.95 10.55 0.71
CA GLY A 135 -0.30 9.80 0.70
C GLY A 135 -1.11 9.95 1.99
N TRP A 136 -2.41 10.19 1.87
CA TRP A 136 -3.33 10.16 3.03
C TRP A 136 -3.45 8.76 3.63
N ILE A 137 -3.60 7.78 2.76
CA ILE A 137 -3.54 6.35 3.06
C ILE A 137 -2.72 5.66 1.96
N THR A 138 -2.17 4.52 2.27
CA THR A 138 -1.47 3.67 1.31
C THR A 138 -2.00 2.23 1.37
N GLY A 139 -1.97 1.55 0.24
CA GLY A 139 -2.39 0.16 0.15
C GLY A 139 -1.53 -0.63 -0.84
N SER A 140 -1.60 -1.95 -0.75
CA SER A 140 -0.95 -2.86 -1.68
C SER A 140 -1.92 -3.97 -2.09
N ILE A 141 -2.06 -4.21 -3.38
CA ILE A 141 -2.82 -5.33 -3.92
C ILE A 141 -1.82 -6.41 -4.35
N TYR A 142 -1.88 -7.57 -3.71
CA TYR A 142 -1.03 -8.71 -4.02
C TYR A 142 -1.68 -9.54 -5.12
N ILE A 143 -1.18 -9.40 -6.35
CA ILE A 143 -1.77 -10.01 -7.54
C ILE A 143 -1.31 -11.46 -7.72
N ASN A 144 -0.02 -11.69 -7.54
CA ASN A 144 0.57 -13.03 -7.61
C ASN A 144 1.64 -13.17 -6.55
N VAL A 145 1.39 -14.03 -5.59
CA VAL A 145 2.34 -14.33 -4.51
C VAL A 145 2.74 -15.80 -4.60
N PRO A 146 4.01 -16.11 -4.89
CA PRO A 146 4.46 -17.48 -4.95
C PRO A 146 4.36 -18.15 -3.57
N PRO A 147 4.31 -19.51 -3.52
CA PRO A 147 4.33 -20.23 -2.25
C PRO A 147 5.53 -19.80 -1.38
N LYS A 148 5.28 -19.63 -0.11
CA LYS A 148 6.31 -19.19 0.85
C LYS A 148 7.44 -20.23 0.92
N SER A 149 8.66 -19.81 0.64
CA SER A 149 9.86 -20.65 0.81
C SER A 149 10.36 -20.68 2.26
N LYS A 150 10.02 -19.63 3.03
CA LYS A 150 10.31 -19.46 4.47
C LYS A 150 9.11 -18.79 5.13
N ASN A 151 9.02 -18.88 6.47
CA ASN A 151 7.88 -18.35 7.22
C ASN A 151 7.54 -16.88 6.94
N ASP A 152 8.53 -16.06 6.61
CA ASP A 152 8.36 -14.61 6.40
C ASP A 152 8.49 -14.19 4.90
N SER A 153 8.66 -15.16 3.97
CA SER A 153 8.75 -14.86 2.53
C SER A 153 7.45 -14.22 2.03
N GLY A 154 7.57 -13.10 1.32
CA GLY A 154 6.44 -12.35 0.75
C GLY A 154 5.55 -11.66 1.78
N SER A 155 5.98 -11.54 3.03
CA SER A 155 5.22 -10.84 4.07
C SER A 155 5.40 -9.33 3.96
N LEU A 156 4.31 -8.57 4.17
CA LEU A 156 4.38 -7.15 4.44
C LEU A 156 4.76 -6.93 5.90
N VAL A 157 5.78 -6.13 6.12
CA VAL A 157 6.22 -5.72 7.46
C VAL A 157 5.91 -4.24 7.64
N LEU A 158 5.15 -3.92 8.67
CA LEU A 158 4.85 -2.52 9.03
C LEU A 158 5.74 -2.11 10.19
N CYS A 159 6.39 -0.96 10.03
CA CYS A 159 7.26 -0.37 11.05
C CYS A 159 6.69 0.99 11.47
N LEU A 160 6.73 1.28 12.76
CA LEU A 160 6.35 2.59 13.30
C LEU A 160 7.57 3.52 13.47
N SER A 161 8.77 3.00 13.26
CA SER A 161 10.02 3.77 13.33
C SER A 161 11.07 3.20 12.38
N ASP A 162 12.05 3.99 12.03
CA ASP A 162 13.16 3.57 11.16
C ASP A 162 14.11 2.53 11.81
N GLN A 163 13.95 2.27 13.09
CA GLN A 163 14.94 1.52 13.86
C GLN A 163 14.58 0.06 14.16
N GLU A 164 13.29 -0.33 14.21
CA GLU A 164 12.92 -1.75 14.37
C GLU A 164 11.55 -2.08 13.80
N PRO A 165 11.40 -3.26 13.17
CA PRO A 165 10.08 -3.77 12.80
C PRO A 165 9.27 -4.04 14.08
N VAL A 166 8.04 -3.55 14.14
CA VAL A 166 7.12 -3.92 15.23
C VAL A 166 6.80 -5.40 15.10
N ALA A 167 7.40 -6.19 15.99
CA ALA A 167 7.10 -7.61 16.09
C ALA A 167 5.60 -7.77 16.44
N GLY A 168 4.82 -8.35 15.53
CA GLY A 168 3.45 -8.75 15.87
C GLY A 168 2.36 -8.54 14.82
N VAL A 169 2.58 -7.81 13.73
CA VAL A 169 1.61 -7.77 12.64
C VAL A 169 1.93 -8.83 11.59
N LYS A 170 2.03 -10.08 12.03
CA LYS A 170 2.00 -11.24 11.14
C LYS A 170 0.54 -11.54 10.81
N LYS A 171 -0.03 -10.86 9.84
CA LYS A 171 -1.27 -11.31 9.20
C LYS A 171 -0.86 -12.11 7.97
N SER A 172 -0.84 -13.43 8.15
CA SER A 172 -0.78 -14.42 7.08
C SER A 172 -2.01 -14.33 6.19
#